data_2aa5498b1b21da847b546b8d87d7df57
#
_entry.id   2aa5498b1b21da847b546b8d87d7df57
#
_cell.length_a   1.000
_cell.length_b   1.000
_cell.length_c   1.000
_cell.angle_alpha   90.00
_cell.angle_beta   90.00
_cell.angle_gamma   90.00
#
_symmetry.space_group_name_H-M   'P 1'
#
loop_
_entity.id
_entity.type
_entity.pdbx_description
1 polymer ?
#
loop_
_entity_poly.entity_id
_entity_poly.type
_entity_poly.pdbx_seq_one_letter_code
_entity_poly.pdbx_strand_id
1 'polypeptide(L)'
;EQTTPGPTFTPEVDIFETEKAITLLADIPGVKSDKLNIDLRDNILTIIGDIEPAEGADEEDVVIEYETGRFYRQFTLSEVIDQNKIDAKLADGVLRLNLPKVEKATPRKIAIKAG
;
A
#
# COMPACT_ATOMS: atom_id res chain seq x y z
N GLU A 1 15.34 14.49 4.05
CA GLU A 1 14.11 14.38 3.48
C GLU A 1 14.03 14.94 2.13
N GLN A 2 13.59 14.15 1.20
CA GLN A 2 13.55 14.59 -0.12
C GLN A 2 12.22 14.94 -0.53
N THR A 3 12.06 15.97 -1.28
CA THR A 3 10.76 16.32 -1.79
C THR A 3 10.73 16.10 -3.26
N THR A 4 9.69 15.48 -3.74
CA THR A 4 9.47 15.27 -5.15
C THR A 4 8.83 16.53 -5.69
N PRO A 5 9.31 17.03 -6.81
CA PRO A 5 8.66 18.21 -7.39
C PRO A 5 7.25 17.85 -7.80
N GLY A 6 6.38 18.79 -7.69
CA GLY A 6 5.01 18.60 -8.12
C GLY A 6 4.09 18.38 -6.97
N PRO A 7 2.83 18.20 -7.25
CA PRO A 7 1.82 18.10 -6.20
C PRO A 7 1.78 16.74 -5.54
N THR A 8 1.17 16.71 -4.40
CA THR A 8 0.93 15.46 -3.68
C THR A 8 -0.54 15.11 -3.81
N PHE A 9 -0.80 13.89 -4.27
CA PHE A 9 -2.17 13.45 -4.47
C PHE A 9 -2.51 12.36 -3.46
N THR A 10 -3.77 12.26 -3.11
CA THR A 10 -4.26 11.19 -2.26
C THR A 10 -4.89 10.16 -3.17
N PRO A 11 -4.36 8.94 -3.22
CA PRO A 11 -4.92 7.94 -4.12
C PRO A 11 -6.24 7.41 -3.60
N GLU A 12 -7.07 6.93 -4.50
CA GLU A 12 -8.26 6.24 -4.09
C GLU A 12 -7.87 4.86 -3.66
N VAL A 13 -8.44 4.40 -2.58
CA VAL A 13 -8.09 3.12 -2.01
C VAL A 13 -9.34 2.37 -1.62
N ASP A 14 -9.39 1.09 -1.99
CA ASP A 14 -10.44 0.19 -1.54
C ASP A 14 -9.82 -0.77 -0.55
N ILE A 15 -10.48 -1.01 0.55
CA ILE A 15 -9.97 -1.88 1.58
C ILE A 15 -10.98 -2.98 1.84
N PHE A 16 -10.50 -4.23 1.80
CA PHE A 16 -11.32 -5.38 2.08
C PHE A 16 -10.73 -6.11 3.27
N GLU A 17 -11.52 -6.42 4.24
CA GLU A 17 -11.01 -7.07 5.42
C GLU A 17 -11.73 -8.36 5.68
N THR A 18 -11.00 -9.42 5.99
CA THR A 18 -11.56 -10.67 6.45
C THR A 18 -10.98 -10.96 7.82
N GLU A 19 -11.31 -12.09 8.39
CA GLU A 19 -10.73 -12.43 9.66
C GLU A 19 -9.25 -12.71 9.54
N LYS A 20 -8.78 -13.06 8.36
CA LYS A 20 -7.40 -13.44 8.20
C LYS A 20 -6.50 -12.39 7.60
N ALA A 21 -7.04 -11.45 6.88
CA ALA A 21 -6.17 -10.50 6.17
C ALA A 21 -6.90 -9.22 5.80
N ILE A 22 -6.12 -8.20 5.56
CA ILE A 22 -6.61 -6.95 5.00
C ILE A 22 -6.02 -6.85 3.60
N THR A 23 -6.86 -6.62 2.60
CA THR A 23 -6.42 -6.42 1.23
C THR A 23 -6.73 -4.99 0.85
N LEU A 24 -5.75 -4.32 0.26
CA LEU A 24 -5.89 -2.93 -0.10
C LEU A 24 -5.59 -2.78 -1.58
N LEU A 25 -6.42 -2.06 -2.28
CA LEU A 25 -6.20 -1.75 -3.68
C LEU A 25 -6.09 -0.25 -3.82
N ALA A 26 -5.00 0.24 -4.36
CA ALA A 26 -4.79 1.67 -4.48
C ALA A 26 -4.51 2.03 -5.93
N ASP A 27 -5.16 3.07 -6.40
CA ASP A 27 -4.94 3.55 -7.76
C ASP A 27 -3.81 4.55 -7.75
N ILE A 28 -2.68 4.17 -8.30
CA ILE A 28 -1.52 5.05 -8.36
C ILE A 28 -0.93 5.03 -9.76
N PRO A 29 -1.69 5.51 -10.75
CA PRO A 29 -1.23 5.47 -12.12
C PRO A 29 0.05 6.29 -12.30
N GLY A 30 0.94 5.81 -13.11
CA GLY A 30 2.19 6.51 -13.39
C GLY A 30 3.32 6.21 -12.42
N VAL A 31 3.08 5.37 -11.42
CA VAL A 31 4.11 5.02 -10.46
C VAL A 31 4.73 3.70 -10.88
N LYS A 32 6.05 3.64 -10.94
CA LYS A 32 6.75 2.40 -11.24
C LYS A 32 7.16 1.74 -9.95
N SER A 33 7.39 0.44 -10.00
CA SER A 33 7.64 -0.30 -8.77
C SER A 33 8.89 0.18 -8.05
N ASP A 34 9.89 0.67 -8.75
CA ASP A 34 11.09 1.13 -8.07
C ASP A 34 10.90 2.54 -7.48
N LYS A 35 9.73 3.15 -7.70
CA LYS A 35 9.43 4.44 -7.11
C LYS A 35 8.32 4.33 -6.07
N LEU A 36 7.97 3.12 -5.72
CA LEU A 36 6.92 2.88 -4.76
C LEU A 36 7.54 2.46 -3.45
N ASN A 37 7.15 3.09 -2.36
CA ASN A 37 7.65 2.75 -1.06
C ASN A 37 6.48 2.46 -0.15
N ILE A 38 6.50 1.31 0.48
CA ILE A 38 5.44 0.90 1.39
C ILE A 38 6.10 0.61 2.72
N ASP A 39 5.60 1.22 3.77
CA ASP A 39 6.19 1.08 5.08
C ASP A 39 5.10 0.76 6.10
N LEU A 40 5.36 -0.15 6.99
CA LEU A 40 4.44 -0.45 8.07
C LEU A 40 5.22 -0.40 9.37
N ARG A 41 4.85 0.55 10.23
CA ARG A 41 5.56 0.75 11.45
C ARG A 41 4.57 1.17 12.52
N ASP A 42 4.57 0.50 13.64
CA ASP A 42 3.66 0.82 14.75
C ASP A 42 2.20 0.85 14.29
N ASN A 43 1.83 -0.09 13.46
CA ASN A 43 0.48 -0.21 12.91
C ASN A 43 0.12 0.97 12.00
N ILE A 44 1.07 1.76 11.58
CA ILE A 44 0.82 2.82 10.62
C ILE A 44 1.39 2.39 9.29
N LEU A 45 0.51 2.25 8.30
CA LEU A 45 0.87 1.87 6.96
C LEU A 45 0.99 3.12 6.12
N THR A 46 2.13 3.31 5.49
CA THR A 46 2.38 4.47 4.65
C THR A 46 2.68 4.01 3.24
N ILE A 47 2.02 4.61 2.26
CA ILE A 47 2.22 4.32 0.86
C ILE A 47 2.65 5.60 0.19
N ILE A 48 3.80 5.58 -0.47
CA ILE A 48 4.32 6.74 -1.17
C ILE A 48 4.75 6.28 -2.55
N GLY A 49 4.25 6.91 -3.59
CA GLY A 49 4.62 6.57 -4.94
C GLY A 49 4.93 7.83 -5.74
N ASP A 50 6.11 7.90 -6.30
CA ASP A 50 6.49 9.06 -7.09
C ASP A 50 6.08 8.84 -8.54
N ILE A 51 5.43 9.83 -9.12
CA ILE A 51 4.95 9.75 -10.49
C ILE A 51 6.06 10.21 -11.39
N GLU A 52 6.29 9.43 -12.44
CA GLU A 52 7.29 9.80 -13.41
C GLU A 52 6.66 10.05 -14.74
N PRO A 53 7.22 10.90 -15.56
CA PRO A 53 6.69 11.13 -16.88
C PRO A 53 6.77 9.86 -17.71
N ALA A 54 5.89 9.72 -18.65
CA ALA A 54 5.88 8.56 -19.50
C ALA A 54 7.17 8.50 -20.27
N GLU A 55 7.71 7.30 -20.40
CA GLU A 55 8.90 7.13 -21.06
C GLU A 55 8.73 7.37 -22.51
N GLY A 56 9.62 8.00 -23.19
CA GLY A 56 9.48 8.26 -24.60
C GLY A 56 8.69 9.50 -24.90
N ALA A 57 8.24 10.21 -23.93
CA ALA A 57 7.53 11.43 -24.22
C ALA A 57 8.46 12.38 -24.88
N ASP A 58 8.06 12.90 -26.02
CA ASP A 58 8.90 13.76 -26.76
C ASP A 58 8.74 15.13 -26.27
N GLU A 59 9.78 15.86 -26.31
CA GLU A 59 9.73 17.14 -25.82
C GLU A 59 8.74 17.96 -26.47
N GLU A 60 8.53 17.73 -27.68
CA GLU A 60 7.62 18.57 -28.30
C GLU A 60 6.24 18.42 -27.84
N ASP A 61 5.92 17.27 -27.45
CA ASP A 61 4.59 17.08 -27.06
C ASP A 61 4.41 17.33 -25.68
N VAL A 62 5.29 17.57 -25.03
CA VAL A 62 5.25 17.62 -23.71
C VAL A 62 4.57 18.58 -23.10
N VAL A 63 4.27 19.37 -23.67
CA VAL A 63 3.66 20.30 -23.16
C VAL A 63 3.02 20.07 -21.94
N ILE A 64 2.60 19.38 -21.62
CA ILE A 64 1.94 19.37 -20.57
C ILE A 64 1.55 18.38 -19.88
N GLU A 65 1.45 17.53 -20.46
CA GLU A 65 0.89 16.54 -19.93
C GLU A 65 1.48 15.85 -18.85
N TYR A 66 2.67 15.78 -18.64
CA TYR A 66 3.19 14.94 -17.62
C TYR A 66 3.58 15.75 -16.48
N GLU A 67 2.86 15.59 -15.40
CA GLU A 67 3.25 16.20 -14.23
C GLU A 67 4.00 15.25 -13.41
N THR A 68 5.03 15.66 -12.77
CA THR A 68 5.66 14.86 -11.73
C THR A 68 4.85 15.15 -10.49
N GLY A 69 4.91 14.28 -9.56
CA GLY A 69 4.16 14.41 -8.33
C GLY A 69 4.30 13.17 -7.49
N ARG A 70 3.47 13.07 -6.50
CA ARG A 70 3.59 11.97 -5.56
C ARG A 70 2.21 11.59 -5.07
N PHE A 71 1.96 10.29 -5.00
CA PHE A 71 0.81 9.78 -4.28
C PHE A 71 1.25 9.49 -2.86
N TYR A 72 0.44 9.88 -1.89
CA TYR A 72 0.76 9.63 -0.49
C TYR A 72 -0.51 9.26 0.24
N ARG A 73 -0.45 8.19 1.00
CA ARG A 73 -1.58 7.80 1.81
C ARG A 73 -1.09 7.08 3.06
N GLN A 74 -1.73 7.34 4.18
CA GLN A 74 -1.34 6.73 5.42
C GLN A 74 -2.57 6.22 6.14
N PHE A 75 -2.46 5.03 6.72
CA PHE A 75 -3.56 4.42 7.43
C PHE A 75 -3.09 3.92 8.77
N THR A 76 -3.92 4.00 9.78
CA THR A 76 -3.68 3.34 11.05
C THR A 76 -4.45 2.05 11.04
N LEU A 77 -3.77 0.93 11.21
CA LEU A 77 -4.41 -0.36 11.20
C LEU A 77 -4.76 -0.78 12.61
N SER A 78 -5.93 -1.38 12.75
CA SER A 78 -6.36 -1.79 14.09
C SER A 78 -5.95 -3.21 14.40
N GLU A 79 -5.34 -3.91 13.44
CA GLU A 79 -4.94 -5.28 13.65
C GLU A 79 -3.44 -5.40 13.52
N VAL A 80 -2.87 -6.39 14.19
CA VAL A 80 -1.45 -6.63 14.07
C VAL A 80 -1.20 -7.46 12.83
N ILE A 81 -0.32 -7.00 11.98
CA ILE A 81 -0.04 -7.64 10.71
C ILE A 81 1.22 -8.47 10.80
N ASP A 82 1.19 -9.64 10.16
CA ASP A 82 2.34 -10.51 10.07
C ASP A 82 3.23 -9.95 8.97
N GLN A 83 4.25 -9.19 9.36
CA GLN A 83 5.03 -8.47 8.39
C GLN A 83 5.83 -9.36 7.48
N ASN A 84 6.08 -10.59 7.86
CA ASN A 84 6.83 -11.49 7.02
C ASN A 84 5.98 -12.06 5.88
N LYS A 85 4.69 -11.85 5.93
CA LYS A 85 3.81 -12.40 4.92
C LYS A 85 3.12 -11.34 4.09
N ILE A 86 3.56 -10.10 4.19
CA ILE A 86 2.98 -9.03 3.38
C ILE A 86 3.35 -9.25 1.93
N ASP A 87 2.39 -9.09 1.04
CA ASP A 87 2.60 -9.25 -0.38
C ASP A 87 2.10 -8.02 -1.10
N ALA A 88 2.90 -7.50 -2.01
CA ALA A 88 2.56 -6.31 -2.76
C ALA A 88 2.75 -6.55 -4.24
N LYS A 89 1.78 -6.18 -5.06
CA LYS A 89 1.87 -6.28 -6.48
C LYS A 89 1.42 -4.99 -7.12
N LEU A 90 2.17 -4.51 -8.09
CA LEU A 90 1.81 -3.30 -8.81
C LEU A 90 1.65 -3.67 -10.27
N ALA A 91 0.48 -3.45 -10.81
CA ALA A 91 0.22 -3.75 -12.22
C ALA A 91 -0.78 -2.75 -12.75
N ASP A 92 -0.46 -2.19 -13.90
CA ASP A 92 -1.38 -1.28 -14.59
C ASP A 92 -1.86 -0.13 -13.72
N GLY A 93 -0.97 0.38 -12.91
CA GLY A 93 -1.30 1.52 -12.06
C GLY A 93 -2.08 1.17 -10.80
N VAL A 94 -2.29 -0.12 -10.53
CA VAL A 94 -3.02 -0.53 -9.35
C VAL A 94 -2.09 -1.29 -8.43
N LEU A 95 -1.99 -0.82 -7.19
CA LEU A 95 -1.24 -1.52 -6.17
C LEU A 95 -2.19 -2.42 -5.42
N ARG A 96 -1.87 -3.71 -5.36
CA ARG A 96 -2.61 -4.64 -4.54
C ARG A 96 -1.73 -5.05 -3.39
N LEU A 97 -2.17 -4.78 -2.18
CA LEU A 97 -1.39 -5.06 -1.00
C LEU A 97 -2.17 -6.04 -0.13
N ASN A 98 -1.57 -7.14 0.19
CA ASN A 98 -2.20 -8.13 1.05
C ASN A 98 -1.48 -8.15 2.39
N LEU A 99 -2.22 -7.92 3.46
CA LEU A 99 -1.67 -7.79 4.79
C LEU A 99 -2.27 -8.86 5.68
N PRO A 100 -1.62 -10.00 5.82
CA PRO A 100 -2.17 -11.05 6.67
C PRO A 100 -2.09 -10.66 8.13
N LYS A 101 -3.12 -10.96 8.87
CA LYS A 101 -3.14 -10.67 10.29
C LYS A 101 -2.37 -11.73 11.04
N VAL A 102 -1.78 -11.34 12.15
CA VAL A 102 -1.13 -12.30 12.99
C VAL A 102 -2.21 -13.23 13.53
N GLU A 103 -1.92 -14.51 13.50
CA GLU A 103 -2.89 -15.47 13.96
C GLU A 103 -3.05 -15.33 15.44
N LYS A 104 -4.25 -15.04 15.89
CA LYS A 104 -4.49 -14.88 17.30
C LYS A 104 -4.67 -16.23 17.91
N ALA A 105 -4.18 -16.37 19.12
CA ALA A 105 -4.39 -17.59 19.84
C ALA A 105 -5.87 -17.73 20.08
N THR A 106 -6.42 -18.85 19.70
CA THR A 106 -7.82 -19.09 19.96
C THR A 106 -7.95 -19.52 21.39
N PRO A 107 -8.93 -19.04 22.14
CA PRO A 107 -9.10 -19.47 23.49
C PRO A 107 -9.33 -20.98 23.50
N ARG A 108 -8.53 -21.66 24.26
CA ARG A 108 -8.68 -23.10 24.32
C ARG A 108 -9.67 -23.43 25.36
N LYS A 109 -10.56 -24.34 25.00
CA LYS A 109 -11.45 -24.84 25.97
C LYS A 109 -10.72 -25.95 26.67
N ILE A 110 -10.60 -25.86 27.94
CA ILE A 110 -9.91 -26.87 28.71
C ILE A 110 -10.94 -27.83 29.24
N ALA A 111 -10.78 -29.09 28.88
CA ALA A 111 -11.69 -30.09 29.36
C ALA A 111 -11.22 -30.51 30.77
N ILE A 112 -12.14 -30.47 31.69
CA ILE A 112 -11.82 -30.83 33.05
C ILE A 112 -12.27 -32.23 33.27
N LYS A 113 -11.34 -33.08 33.72
CA LYS A 113 -11.69 -34.43 33.98
C LYS A 113 -12.12 -34.53 35.41
N ALA A 114 -13.21 -35.20 35.64
CA ALA A 114 -13.70 -35.39 36.97
C ALA A 114 -12.94 -36.53 37.61
N GLY A 115 -12.74 -36.44 38.84
CA GLY A 115 -12.18 -37.55 39.58
C GLY A 115 -10.80 -37.46 39.95
#